data_510f4ca7a6df890e3ac41a621ad9c94d
#
_entry.id   510f4ca7a6df890e3ac41a621ad9c94d
#
_cell.length_a   1.000
_cell.length_b   1.000
_cell.length_c   1.000
_cell.angle_alpha   90.00
_cell.angle_beta   90.00
_cell.angle_gamma   90.00
#
_symmetry.space_group_name_H-M   'P 1'
#
loop_
_entity.id
_entity.type
_entity.pdbx_description
1 polymer ?
#
loop_
_entity_poly.entity_id
_entity_poly.type
_entity_poly.pdbx_seq_one_letter_code
_entity_poly.pdbx_strand_id
1 'polypeptide(L)' 'MELYSGYINKLIEQFAKLPGVGNKSAQRLALHVINM' A
#
# COMPACT_ATOMS: atom_id res chain seq x y z
N MET A 1 7.23 -7.86 2.29
CA MET A 1 7.61 -6.65 2.97
C MET A 1 7.42 -6.75 4.47
N GLU A 2 8.54 -6.81 5.19
CA GLU A 2 8.51 -7.11 6.62
C GLU A 2 8.42 -5.87 7.51
N LEU A 3 8.56 -4.69 6.91
CA LEU A 3 8.61 -3.45 7.69
C LEU A 3 7.23 -2.96 8.15
N TYR A 4 6.19 -3.47 7.55
CA TYR A 4 4.82 -3.02 7.84
C TYR A 4 4.02 -4.15 8.48
N SER A 5 2.95 -3.76 9.19
CA SER A 5 2.04 -4.74 9.77
C SER A 5 1.31 -5.51 8.66
N GLY A 6 0.68 -6.62 9.03
CA GLY A 6 -0.08 -7.39 8.07
C GLY A 6 -1.22 -6.59 7.44
N TYR A 7 -1.84 -5.72 8.23
CA TYR A 7 -2.91 -4.87 7.74
C TYR A 7 -2.39 -3.92 6.65
N ILE A 8 -1.26 -3.28 6.93
CA ILE A 8 -0.68 -2.33 5.99
C ILE A 8 -0.20 -3.04 4.73
N ASN A 9 0.40 -4.22 4.88
CA ASN A 9 0.83 -5.02 3.74
C ASN A 9 -0.34 -5.39 2.84
N LYS A 10 -1.46 -5.75 3.42
CA LYS A 10 -2.66 -6.07 2.65
C LYS A 10 -3.17 -4.85 1.91
N LEU A 11 -3.14 -3.72 2.56
CA LEU A 11 -3.58 -2.47 1.95
C LEU A 11 -2.72 -2.13 0.74
N ILE A 12 -1.41 -2.25 0.89
CA ILE A 12 -0.49 -2.01 -0.22
C ILE A 12 -0.79 -2.96 -1.37
N GLU A 13 -1.03 -4.22 -1.05
CA GLU A 13 -1.32 -5.23 -2.06
C GLU A 13 -2.57 -4.87 -2.86
N GLN A 14 -3.61 -4.41 -2.18
CA GLN A 14 -4.84 -4.04 -2.86
C GLN A 14 -4.64 -2.82 -3.77
N PHE A 15 -3.91 -1.83 -3.30
CA PHE A 15 -3.63 -0.66 -4.13
C PHE A 15 -2.78 -1.04 -5.35
N ALA A 16 -1.85 -1.98 -5.17
CA ALA A 16 -0.99 -2.39 -6.27
C ALA A 16 -1.75 -3.11 -7.38
N LYS A 17 -2.94 -3.58 -7.11
CA LYS A 17 -3.78 -4.22 -8.11
C LYS A 17 -4.49 -3.23 -9.03
N LEU A 18 -4.50 -1.96 -8.67
CA LEU A 18 -5.16 -0.95 -9.48
C LEU A 18 -4.35 -0.68 -10.76
N PRO A 19 -5.03 -0.46 -11.89
CA PRO A 19 -4.33 -0.18 -13.15
C PRO A 19 -3.45 1.06 -13.01
N GLY A 20 -2.20 0.93 -13.45
CA GLY A 20 -1.28 2.05 -13.42
C GLY A 20 -0.64 2.31 -12.06
N VAL A 21 -0.94 1.50 -11.06
CA VAL A 21 -0.36 1.67 -9.73
C VAL A 21 0.69 0.57 -9.50
N GLY A 22 1.94 0.98 -9.34
CA GLY A 22 3.02 0.05 -9.01
C GLY A 22 3.17 -0.09 -7.50
N ASN A 23 4.14 -0.92 -7.08
CA ASN A 23 4.34 -1.18 -5.66
C ASN A 23 4.70 0.08 -4.87
N LYS A 24 5.55 0.93 -5.42
CA LYS A 24 5.95 2.15 -4.71
C LYS A 24 4.79 3.12 -4.58
N SER A 25 4.02 3.26 -5.62
CA SER A 25 2.83 4.11 -5.56
C SER A 25 1.82 3.54 -4.57
N ALA A 26 1.67 2.22 -4.56
CA ALA A 26 0.76 1.56 -3.63
C ALA A 26 1.19 1.80 -2.18
N GLN A 27 2.48 1.75 -1.90
CA GLN A 27 3.00 2.04 -0.56
C GLN A 27 2.67 3.46 -0.14
N ARG A 28 2.88 4.41 -1.03
CA ARG A 28 2.60 5.81 -0.73
C ARG A 28 1.12 6.03 -0.48
N LEU A 29 0.28 5.42 -1.29
CA LEU A 29 -1.17 5.54 -1.12
C LEU A 29 -1.62 4.95 0.21
N ALA A 30 -1.10 3.78 0.54
CA ALA A 30 -1.47 3.12 1.79
C ALA A 30 -1.06 3.96 2.99
N LEU A 31 0.16 4.47 2.98
CA LEU A 31 0.64 5.29 4.08
C LEU A 31 -0.13 6.60 4.17
N HIS A 32 -0.51 7.15 3.06
CA HIS A 32 -1.31 8.38 3.03
C HIS A 32 -2.68 8.15 3.67
N VAL A 33 -3.31 7.05 3.33
CA VAL A 33 -4.63 6.71 3.89
C VAL A 33 -4.54 6.51 5.40
N ILE A 34 -3.49 5.86 5.86
CA ILE A 34 -3.32 5.60 7.28
C ILE A 34 -3.08 6.89 8.08
N ASN A 35 -2.46 7.88 7.45
CA ASN A 35 -2.15 9.14 8.10
C ASN A 35 -3.26 10.18 7.96
N MET A 36 -4.33 9.84 7.32
CA MET A 36 -5.46 10.77 7.19
C MET A 36 -6.15 11.02 8.52
#